data_36fa3d025e39217617b8acba0f838d0b
#
_entry.id   36fa3d025e39217617b8acba0f838d0b
#
_cell.length_a   1.000
_cell.length_b   1.000
_cell.length_c   1.000
_cell.angle_alpha   90.00
_cell.angle_beta   90.00
_cell.angle_gamma   90.00
#
_symmetry.space_group_name_H-M   'P 1'
#
loop_
_entity.id
_entity.type
_entity.pdbx_description
1 polymer ?
#
loop_
_entity_poly.entity_id
_entity_poly.type
_entity_poly.pdbx_seq_one_letter_code
_entity_poly.pdbx_strand_id
1 'polypeptide(L)'
;MIVLNVTYQCRPGMRDRFLEQITAEGIDAASRGEKGNIRYDYYLPIVENDDLLLVEKWQDADALTEHGHQPHYVRLKEIKAEYVTETIIERFETGE
;
A
#
# COMPACT_ATOMS: atom_id res chain seq x y z
N MET A 1 -12.91 -0.13 12.71
CA MET A 1 -11.64 0.00 11.99
C MET A 1 -11.78 -0.41 10.55
N ILE A 2 -10.94 0.11 9.69
CA ILE A 2 -10.97 -0.20 8.27
C ILE A 2 -9.71 -0.96 7.91
N VAL A 3 -9.89 -2.10 7.24
CA VAL A 3 -8.79 -2.93 6.73
C VAL A 3 -8.86 -2.91 5.21
N LEU A 4 -7.73 -2.66 4.57
CA LEU A 4 -7.58 -2.78 3.13
C LEU A 4 -6.56 -3.87 2.81
N ASN A 5 -6.93 -4.78 1.92
CA ASN A 5 -5.99 -5.66 1.25
C ASN A 5 -5.80 -5.11 -0.15
N VAL A 6 -4.60 -4.64 -0.43
CA VAL A 6 -4.27 -4.02 -1.71
C VAL A 6 -3.29 -4.92 -2.44
N THR A 7 -3.73 -5.47 -3.56
CA THR A 7 -2.86 -6.29 -4.40
C THR A 7 -2.40 -5.45 -5.59
N TYR A 8 -1.10 -5.23 -5.67
CA TYR A 8 -0.48 -4.60 -6.83
C TYR A 8 0.00 -5.68 -7.78
N GLN A 9 -0.60 -5.75 -8.96
CA GLN A 9 -0.12 -6.62 -10.02
C GLN A 9 0.93 -5.84 -10.81
N CYS A 10 2.18 -6.21 -10.62
CA CYS A 10 3.29 -5.49 -11.23
C CYS A 10 3.61 -6.02 -12.62
N ARG A 11 4.27 -5.20 -13.42
CA ARG A 11 4.80 -5.63 -14.70
C ARG A 11 5.80 -6.76 -14.48
N PRO A 12 5.97 -7.68 -15.44
CA PRO A 12 6.89 -8.81 -15.29
C PRO A 12 8.28 -8.37 -14.83
N GLY A 13 8.75 -8.97 -13.73
CA GLY A 13 10.07 -8.71 -13.17
C GLY A 13 10.21 -7.38 -12.43
N MET A 14 9.15 -6.62 -12.22
CA MET A 14 9.23 -5.28 -11.66
C MET A 14 8.81 -5.17 -10.19
N ARG A 15 8.24 -6.22 -9.60
CA ARG A 15 7.75 -6.18 -8.22
C ARG A 15 8.83 -5.76 -7.22
N ASP A 16 9.99 -6.38 -7.29
CA ASP A 16 11.04 -6.10 -6.33
C ASP A 16 11.59 -4.69 -6.46
N ARG A 17 11.67 -4.17 -7.68
CA ARG A 17 12.07 -2.78 -7.93
C ARG A 17 11.03 -1.80 -7.40
N PHE A 18 9.76 -2.11 -7.56
CA PHE A 18 8.67 -1.30 -7.02
C PHE A 18 8.77 -1.21 -5.50
N LEU A 19 8.89 -2.36 -4.83
CA LEU A 19 9.02 -2.40 -3.37
C LEU A 19 10.27 -1.66 -2.90
N GLU A 20 11.39 -1.86 -3.58
CA GLU A 20 12.64 -1.19 -3.24
C GLU A 20 12.51 0.33 -3.33
N GLN A 21 11.86 0.84 -4.36
CA GLN A 21 11.65 2.27 -4.52
C GLN A 21 10.73 2.84 -3.45
N ILE A 22 9.64 2.13 -3.12
CA ILE A 22 8.74 2.53 -2.03
C ILE A 22 9.51 2.68 -0.73
N THR A 23 10.31 1.70 -0.37
CA THR A 23 11.05 1.71 0.89
C THR A 23 12.19 2.72 0.87
N ALA A 24 12.89 2.85 -0.24
CA ALA A 24 13.98 3.82 -0.39
C ALA A 24 13.49 5.26 -0.25
N GLU A 25 12.28 5.56 -0.74
CA GLU A 25 11.68 6.89 -0.61
C GLU A 25 10.96 7.08 0.73
N GLY A 26 10.93 6.07 1.58
CA GLY A 26 10.32 6.16 2.90
C GLY A 26 8.80 6.26 2.90
N ILE A 27 8.13 5.84 1.83
CA ILE A 27 6.68 5.95 1.69
C ILE A 27 5.95 5.08 2.71
N ASP A 28 6.42 3.86 2.91
CA ASP A 28 5.86 2.95 3.90
C ASP A 28 6.07 3.46 5.33
N ALA A 29 7.27 3.96 5.63
CA ALA A 29 7.56 4.54 6.94
C ALA A 29 6.71 5.78 7.23
N ALA A 30 6.52 6.65 6.24
CA ALA A 30 5.67 7.82 6.38
C ALA A 30 4.21 7.43 6.60
N SER A 31 3.73 6.40 5.92
CA SER A 31 2.36 5.89 6.09
C SER A 31 2.15 5.33 7.49
N ARG A 32 3.12 4.57 8.01
CA ARG A 32 3.05 4.03 9.37
C ARG A 32 3.07 5.13 10.43
N GLY A 33 3.68 6.26 10.13
CA GLY A 33 3.74 7.41 11.04
C GLY A 33 2.48 8.28 11.06
N GLU A 34 1.51 8.02 10.19
CA GLU A 34 0.28 8.80 10.14
C GLU A 34 -0.59 8.52 11.37
N LYS A 35 -1.21 9.59 11.88
CA LYS A 35 -2.17 9.46 12.96
C LYS A 35 -3.36 8.61 12.49
N GLY A 36 -3.68 7.56 13.22
CA GLY A 36 -4.76 6.67 12.88
C GLY A 36 -4.35 5.48 12.04
N ASN A 37 -3.10 5.39 11.59
CA ASN A 37 -2.60 4.17 10.98
C ASN A 37 -2.29 3.13 12.07
N ILE A 38 -2.78 1.91 11.89
CA ILE A 38 -2.57 0.81 12.82
C ILE A 38 -1.65 -0.23 12.19
N ARG A 39 -1.74 -0.41 10.88
CA ARG A 39 -0.93 -1.39 10.15
C ARG A 39 -0.69 -0.90 8.72
N TYR A 40 0.52 -1.09 8.25
CA TYR A 40 0.90 -0.78 6.87
C TYR A 40 2.07 -1.66 6.50
N ASP A 41 1.78 -2.89 6.06
CA ASP A 41 2.79 -3.93 5.85
C ASP A 41 2.68 -4.54 4.46
N TYR A 42 3.84 -4.76 3.84
CA TYR A 42 3.94 -5.44 2.57
C TYR A 42 4.25 -6.92 2.77
N TYR A 43 3.69 -7.75 1.90
CA TYR A 43 3.88 -9.20 1.91
C TYR A 43 4.13 -9.70 0.50
N LEU A 44 5.01 -10.68 0.39
CA LEU A 44 5.28 -11.36 -0.87
C LEU A 44 4.57 -12.71 -0.87
N PRO A 45 3.83 -13.04 -1.96
CA PRO A 45 3.24 -14.38 -2.04
C PRO A 45 4.35 -15.43 -2.17
N ILE A 46 4.12 -16.60 -1.60
CA ILE A 46 5.06 -17.72 -1.73
C ILE A 46 4.98 -18.38 -3.10
N VAL A 47 3.85 -18.22 -3.78
CA VAL A 47 3.72 -18.61 -5.18
C VAL A 47 4.43 -17.56 -6.01
N GLU A 48 5.32 -18.00 -6.90
CA GLU A 48 6.12 -17.07 -7.68
C GLU A 48 5.25 -16.37 -8.73
N ASN A 49 5.03 -15.09 -8.53
CA ASN A 49 4.34 -14.20 -9.44
C ASN A 49 4.83 -12.76 -9.21
N ASP A 50 4.28 -11.80 -9.92
CA ASP A 50 4.67 -10.40 -9.78
C ASP A 50 3.70 -9.58 -8.92
N ASP A 51 2.97 -10.23 -8.01
CA ASP A 51 2.07 -9.56 -7.10
C ASP A 51 2.79 -9.08 -5.84
N LEU A 52 2.37 -7.92 -5.36
CA LEU A 52 2.78 -7.37 -4.07
C LEU A 52 1.50 -7.09 -3.27
N LEU A 53 1.39 -7.68 -2.09
CA LEU A 53 0.25 -7.43 -1.20
C LEU A 53 0.62 -6.38 -0.16
N LEU A 54 -0.25 -5.39 -0.01
CA LEU A 54 -0.19 -4.41 1.06
C LEU A 54 -1.41 -4.62 1.96
N VAL A 55 -1.18 -4.80 3.25
CA VAL A 55 -2.25 -4.85 4.24
C VAL A 55 -2.22 -3.55 5.03
N GLU A 56 -3.30 -2.78 4.95
CA GLU A 56 -3.46 -1.52 5.66
C GLU A 56 -4.57 -1.66 6.70
N LYS A 57 -4.36 -1.08 7.87
CA LYS A 57 -5.41 -0.97 8.88
C LYS A 57 -5.44 0.46 9.41
N TRP A 58 -6.63 1.04 9.42
CA TRP A 58 -6.86 2.43 9.82
C TRP A 58 -7.89 2.50 10.94
N GLN A 59 -7.70 3.42 11.86
CA GLN A 59 -8.57 3.60 13.01
C GLN A 59 -10.03 3.87 12.59
N ASP A 60 -10.23 4.67 11.55
CA ASP A 60 -11.53 5.05 11.03
C ASP A 60 -11.44 5.55 9.59
N ALA A 61 -12.59 5.89 9.01
CA ALA A 61 -12.67 6.38 7.64
C ALA A 61 -11.97 7.73 7.45
N ASP A 62 -11.98 8.59 8.48
CA ASP A 62 -11.33 9.89 8.40
C ASP A 62 -9.82 9.75 8.30
N ALA A 63 -9.22 8.82 9.03
CA ALA A 63 -7.79 8.54 8.95
C ALA A 63 -7.40 8.06 7.55
N LEU A 64 -8.21 7.20 6.95
CA LEU A 64 -7.97 6.73 5.58
C LEU A 64 -8.11 7.87 4.57
N THR A 65 -9.09 8.74 4.73
CA THR A 65 -9.27 9.91 3.86
C THR A 65 -8.05 10.83 3.94
N GLU A 66 -7.56 11.10 5.16
CA GLU A 66 -6.36 11.91 5.35
C GLU A 66 -5.13 11.29 4.70
N HIS A 67 -5.01 9.96 4.75
CA HIS A 67 -3.93 9.26 4.06
C HIS A 67 -3.91 9.61 2.57
N GLY A 68 -5.06 9.66 1.93
CA GLY A 68 -5.19 9.99 0.51
C GLY A 68 -4.71 11.40 0.13
N HIS A 69 -4.57 12.29 1.12
CA HIS A 69 -4.10 13.67 0.89
C HIS A 69 -2.60 13.86 1.20
N GLN A 70 -1.91 12.82 1.65
CA GLN A 70 -0.51 12.92 2.04
C GLN A 70 0.42 13.00 0.83
N PRO A 71 1.51 13.77 0.91
CA PRO A 71 2.48 13.84 -0.18
C PRO A 71 3.05 12.47 -0.57
N HIS A 72 3.30 11.60 0.41
CA HIS A 72 3.83 10.28 0.13
C HIS A 72 2.80 9.39 -0.58
N TYR A 73 1.50 9.58 -0.34
CA TYR A 73 0.46 8.87 -1.08
C TYR A 73 0.43 9.33 -2.55
N VAL A 74 0.51 10.63 -2.78
CA VAL A 74 0.57 11.19 -4.14
C VAL A 74 1.80 10.66 -4.87
N ARG A 75 2.96 10.61 -4.18
CA ARG A 75 4.19 10.08 -4.75
C ARG A 75 4.04 8.59 -5.10
N LEU A 76 3.40 7.82 -4.24
CA LEU A 76 3.14 6.40 -4.51
C LEU A 76 2.36 6.21 -5.81
N LYS A 77 1.37 7.05 -6.07
CA LYS A 77 0.59 6.98 -7.31
C LYS A 77 1.46 7.23 -8.54
N GLU A 78 2.42 8.13 -8.45
CA GLU A 78 3.38 8.38 -9.53
C GLU A 78 4.26 7.16 -9.78
N ILE A 79 4.78 6.56 -8.72
CA ILE A 79 5.63 5.37 -8.81
C ILE A 79 4.83 4.19 -9.39
N LYS A 80 3.59 3.99 -8.93
CA LYS A 80 2.72 2.93 -9.44
C LYS A 80 2.55 2.98 -10.96
N ALA A 81 2.45 4.16 -11.53
CA ALA A 81 2.25 4.31 -12.96
C ALA A 81 3.36 3.65 -13.78
N GLU A 82 4.55 3.53 -13.20
CA GLU A 82 5.72 2.95 -13.85
C GLU A 82 5.78 1.42 -13.70
N TYR A 83 5.33 0.88 -12.58
CA TYR A 83 5.57 -0.51 -12.22
C TYR A 83 4.33 -1.40 -12.20
N VAL A 84 3.15 -0.84 -12.02
CA VAL A 84 1.93 -1.58 -11.72
C VAL A 84 0.96 -1.54 -12.89
N THR A 85 0.46 -2.72 -13.29
CA THR A 85 -0.53 -2.82 -14.37
C THR A 85 -1.95 -2.73 -13.83
N GLU A 86 -2.20 -3.26 -12.62
CA GLU A 86 -3.52 -3.25 -12.01
C GLU A 86 -3.41 -3.23 -10.49
N THR A 87 -4.33 -2.53 -9.84
CA THR A 87 -4.45 -2.49 -8.38
C THR A 87 -5.82 -3.02 -8.00
N ILE A 88 -5.84 -4.06 -7.15
CA ILE A 88 -7.07 -4.67 -6.65
C ILE A 88 -7.18 -4.34 -5.17
N ILE A 89 -8.29 -3.70 -4.77
CA ILE A 89 -8.51 -3.29 -3.39
C ILE A 89 -9.71 -4.02 -2.83
N GLU A 90 -9.51 -4.70 -1.70
CA GLU A 90 -10.58 -5.27 -0.90
C GLU A 90 -10.67 -4.49 0.40
N ARG A 91 -11.86 -4.03 0.74
CA ARG A 91 -12.10 -3.23 1.93
C ARG A 91 -12.99 -3.96 2.90
N PHE A 92 -12.59 -4.01 4.16
CA PHE A 92 -13.33 -4.63 5.24
C PHE A 92 -13.47 -3.65 6.40
N GLU A 93 -14.59 -3.70 7.07
CA GLU A 93 -14.79 -2.97 8.32
C GLU A 93 -14.80 -3.98 9.46
N THR A 94 -14.07 -3.66 10.54
CA THR A 94 -13.97 -4.51 11.72
C THR A 94 -14.49 -3.76 12.93
N GLY A 95 -14.92 -4.50 13.96
CA GLY A 95 -15.49 -3.92 15.18
C GLY A 95 -14.45 -3.42 16.16
N GLU A 96 -13.18 -3.49 15.84
CA GLU A 96 -12.12 -3.07 16.74
C GLU A 96 -11.13 -2.16 16.06
#